data_99be4423be5374b8cbf9003859dc6997
#
_entry.id   99be4423be5374b8cbf9003859dc6997
#
_cell.length_a   1.000
_cell.length_b   1.000
_cell.length_c   1.000
_cell.angle_alpha   90.00
_cell.angle_beta   90.00
_cell.angle_gamma   90.00
#
_symmetry.space_group_name_H-M   'P 1'
#
loop_
_entity.id
_entity.type
_entity.pdbx_description
1 polymer ?
#
loop_
_entity_poly.entity_id
_entity_poly.type
_entity_poly.pdbx_seq_one_letter_code
_entity_poly.pdbx_strand_id
1 'polypeptide(L)'
;MEKIANVKDLKRGASINFPYKGKGGILVKTKQDKLVAYSRVCPHEGGTIEWDADINRLLCECHLSIFNVDDGTAYRYSSLIKKMDNLTPIELKIDKNQDIYAV
;
A
#
# COMPACT_ATOMS: atom_id res chain seq x y z
N MET A 1 -4.80 -14.05 -13.03
CA MET A 1 -4.50 -13.25 -11.81
C MET A 1 -3.82 -14.14 -10.78
N GLU A 2 -2.76 -13.65 -10.20
CA GLU A 2 -2.06 -14.41 -9.17
C GLU A 2 -2.67 -14.14 -7.80
N LYS A 3 -2.75 -15.20 -7.01
CA LYS A 3 -3.17 -15.07 -5.61
C LYS A 3 -2.06 -14.37 -4.81
N ILE A 4 -2.45 -13.32 -4.08
CA ILE A 4 -1.52 -12.59 -3.21
C ILE A 4 -1.46 -13.25 -1.83
N ALA A 5 -2.61 -13.52 -1.25
CA ALA A 5 -2.74 -14.00 0.12
C ALA A 5 -4.16 -14.50 0.38
N ASN A 6 -4.42 -14.95 1.58
CA ASN A 6 -5.76 -15.29 2.04
C ASN A 6 -6.12 -14.37 3.21
N VAL A 7 -7.36 -13.90 3.25
CA VAL A 7 -7.83 -12.98 4.30
C VAL A 7 -7.55 -13.53 5.70
N LYS A 8 -7.71 -14.85 5.88
CA LYS A 8 -7.52 -15.49 7.19
C LYS A 8 -6.08 -15.43 7.69
N ASP A 9 -5.11 -15.26 6.79
CA ASP A 9 -3.70 -15.23 7.15
C ASP A 9 -3.21 -13.81 7.50
N LEU A 10 -4.07 -12.82 7.36
CA LEU A 10 -3.71 -11.43 7.61
C LEU A 10 -4.32 -10.92 8.89
N LYS A 11 -3.46 -10.47 9.79
CA LYS A 11 -3.88 -9.81 11.03
C LYS A 11 -3.96 -8.30 10.82
N ARG A 12 -4.67 -7.61 11.68
CA ARG A 12 -4.71 -6.15 11.66
C ARG A 12 -3.30 -5.59 11.82
N GLY A 13 -2.94 -4.65 10.98
CA GLY A 13 -1.61 -4.06 10.96
C GLY A 13 -0.57 -4.86 10.18
N ALA A 14 -0.95 -5.98 9.57
CA ALA A 14 -0.04 -6.77 8.75
C ALA A 14 0.04 -6.25 7.33
N SER A 15 1.16 -6.48 6.67
CA SER A 15 1.34 -6.13 5.26
C SER A 15 2.07 -7.24 4.52
N ILE A 16 1.83 -7.31 3.22
CA ILE A 16 2.49 -8.25 2.33
C ILE A 16 2.92 -7.50 1.09
N ASN A 17 4.19 -7.67 0.70
CA ASN A 17 4.69 -7.16 -0.56
C ASN A 17 4.49 -8.24 -1.63
N PHE A 18 4.06 -7.84 -2.81
CA PHE A 18 3.80 -8.78 -3.89
C PHE A 18 4.23 -8.21 -5.24
N PRO A 19 4.62 -9.07 -6.20
CA PRO A 19 4.94 -8.58 -7.54
C PRO A 19 3.68 -8.06 -8.24
N TYR A 20 3.80 -6.92 -8.91
CA TYR A 20 2.68 -6.33 -9.62
C TYR A 20 3.19 -5.57 -10.85
N LYS A 21 2.85 -6.07 -12.05
CA LYS A 21 3.17 -5.43 -13.33
C LYS A 21 4.64 -5.03 -13.47
N GLY A 22 5.56 -5.92 -13.06
CA GLY A 22 7.00 -5.68 -13.17
C GLY A 22 7.58 -4.72 -12.17
N LYS A 23 6.74 -4.18 -11.26
CA LYS A 23 7.17 -3.27 -10.20
C LYS A 23 6.90 -3.93 -8.86
N GLY A 24 6.10 -3.39 -8.03
CA GLY A 24 5.73 -4.03 -6.78
C GLY A 24 4.44 -3.47 -6.26
N GLY A 25 3.73 -4.29 -5.48
CA GLY A 25 2.55 -3.86 -4.77
C GLY A 25 2.69 -4.14 -3.29
N ILE A 26 1.95 -3.43 -2.48
CA ILE A 26 1.85 -3.67 -1.05
C ILE A 26 0.39 -3.82 -0.67
N LEU A 27 0.08 -4.93 0.02
CA LEU A 27 -1.24 -5.21 0.57
C LEU A 27 -1.18 -4.98 2.06
N VAL A 28 -2.10 -4.18 2.59
CA VAL A 28 -2.15 -3.88 4.02
C VAL A 28 -3.51 -4.22 4.56
N LYS A 29 -3.55 -4.91 5.70
CA LYS A 29 -4.75 -5.00 6.50
C LYS A 29 -4.67 -3.93 7.58
N THR A 30 -5.48 -2.89 7.45
CA THR A 30 -5.41 -1.73 8.35
C THR A 30 -5.85 -2.09 9.76
N LYS A 31 -5.57 -1.22 10.71
CA LYS A 31 -6.01 -1.42 12.09
C LYS A 31 -7.53 -1.37 12.23
N GLN A 32 -8.22 -0.82 11.24
CA GLN A 32 -9.68 -0.82 11.17
C GLN A 32 -10.24 -2.05 10.44
N ASP A 33 -9.38 -3.07 10.21
CA ASP A 33 -9.77 -4.33 9.57
C ASP A 33 -10.14 -4.19 8.09
N LYS A 34 -9.59 -3.19 7.43
CA LYS A 34 -9.84 -2.92 6.01
C LYS A 34 -8.66 -3.40 5.17
N LEU A 35 -8.94 -3.98 4.01
CA LEU A 35 -7.90 -4.40 3.06
C LEU A 35 -7.69 -3.32 2.00
N VAL A 36 -6.45 -2.89 1.84
CA VAL A 36 -6.06 -1.91 0.82
C VAL A 36 -4.78 -2.36 0.14
N ALA A 37 -4.59 -1.94 -1.10
CA ALA A 37 -3.37 -2.25 -1.83
C ALA A 37 -2.96 -1.06 -2.70
N TYR A 38 -1.65 -0.85 -2.79
CA TYR A 38 -1.09 0.25 -3.56
C TYR A 38 0.17 -0.19 -4.28
N SER A 39 0.51 0.51 -5.36
CA SER A 39 1.81 0.38 -5.98
C SER A 39 2.89 0.77 -4.97
N ARG A 40 3.99 0.00 -4.92
CA ARG A 40 5.12 0.33 -4.06
C ARG A 40 6.05 1.37 -4.67
N VAL A 41 5.70 1.91 -5.81
CA VAL A 41 6.49 2.95 -6.46
C VAL A 41 5.97 4.31 -5.98
N CYS A 42 6.85 5.09 -5.33
CA CYS A 42 6.50 6.43 -4.90
C CYS A 42 6.19 7.30 -6.13
N PRO A 43 5.04 7.99 -6.15
CA PRO A 43 4.69 8.80 -7.32
C PRO A 43 5.61 9.98 -7.55
N HIS A 44 6.43 10.36 -6.58
CA HIS A 44 7.35 11.48 -6.70
C HIS A 44 8.64 11.13 -7.46
N GLU A 45 9.39 10.13 -6.98
CA GLU A 45 10.70 9.81 -7.56
C GLU A 45 10.93 8.32 -7.80
N GLY A 46 9.89 7.52 -7.73
CA GLY A 46 10.02 6.09 -7.90
C GLY A 46 10.67 5.38 -6.71
N GLY A 47 10.75 6.03 -5.56
CA GLY A 47 11.22 5.39 -4.34
C GLY A 47 10.26 4.30 -3.88
N THR A 48 10.69 3.51 -2.91
CA THR A 48 9.91 2.37 -2.43
C THR A 48 8.99 2.76 -1.29
N ILE A 49 7.73 2.33 -1.37
CA ILE A 49 6.74 2.55 -0.32
C ILE A 49 6.83 1.43 0.70
N GLU A 50 6.89 1.80 1.98
CA GLU A 50 6.93 0.89 3.12
C GLU A 50 5.75 1.14 4.05
N TRP A 51 5.33 0.09 4.75
CA TRP A 51 4.25 0.17 5.73
C TRP A 51 4.81 0.36 7.13
N ASP A 52 4.28 1.34 7.87
CA ASP A 52 4.61 1.56 9.28
C ASP A 52 3.36 1.39 10.12
N ALA A 53 3.26 0.24 10.79
CA ALA A 53 2.10 -0.10 11.60
C ALA A 53 1.99 0.76 12.85
N ASP A 54 3.09 1.26 13.38
CA ASP A 54 3.08 2.07 14.60
C ASP A 54 2.33 3.39 14.40
N ILE A 55 2.48 3.98 13.23
CA ILE A 55 1.78 5.24 12.93
C ILE A 55 0.59 5.05 11.98
N ASN A 56 0.33 3.81 11.57
CA ASN A 56 -0.77 3.47 10.66
C ASN A 56 -0.71 4.27 9.36
N ARG A 57 0.49 4.37 8.78
CA ARG A 57 0.75 5.15 7.56
C ARG A 57 1.70 4.41 6.63
N LEU A 58 1.69 4.80 5.37
CA LEU A 58 2.64 4.36 4.36
C LEU A 58 3.70 5.43 4.19
N LEU A 59 4.95 5.02 4.03
CA LEU A 59 6.08 5.93 3.95
C LEU A 59 6.84 5.72 2.65
N CYS A 60 7.34 6.82 2.06
CA CYS A 60 8.32 6.76 1.00
C CYS A 60 9.70 6.99 1.58
N GLU A 61 10.62 6.07 1.32
CA GLU A 61 11.98 6.14 1.88
C GLU A 61 12.79 7.33 1.38
N CYS A 62 12.55 7.78 0.14
CA CYS A 62 13.39 8.81 -0.47
C CYS A 62 13.37 10.13 0.27
N HIS A 63 12.19 10.62 0.64
CA HIS A 63 12.04 11.93 1.27
C HIS A 63 11.14 11.89 2.50
N LEU A 64 10.93 10.71 3.04
CA LEU A 64 10.08 10.51 4.20
C LEU A 64 8.67 11.08 4.02
N SER A 65 8.16 11.00 2.79
CA SER A 65 6.78 11.37 2.51
C SER A 65 5.85 10.36 3.18
N ILE A 66 4.72 10.84 3.68
CA ILE A 66 3.77 10.02 4.44
C ILE A 66 2.43 10.03 3.71
N PHE A 67 1.83 8.85 3.57
CA PHE A 67 0.55 8.68 2.89
C PHE A 67 -0.46 8.04 3.83
N ASN A 68 -1.71 8.46 3.71
CA ASN A 68 -2.82 7.85 4.43
C ASN A 68 -3.06 6.44 3.89
N VAL A 69 -3.15 5.45 4.78
CA VAL A 69 -3.34 4.07 4.36
C VAL A 69 -4.74 3.81 3.82
N ASP A 70 -5.74 4.53 4.32
CA ASP A 70 -7.14 4.27 3.95
C ASP A 70 -7.44 4.59 2.49
N ASP A 71 -6.83 5.63 1.94
CA ASP A 71 -7.14 6.08 0.58
C ASP A 71 -5.90 6.38 -0.27
N GLY A 72 -4.69 6.27 0.30
CA GLY A 72 -3.45 6.52 -0.44
C GLY A 72 -3.14 7.99 -0.66
N THR A 73 -3.90 8.91 -0.06
CA THR A 73 -3.64 10.34 -0.23
C THR A 73 -2.38 10.79 0.49
N ALA A 74 -1.68 11.76 -0.08
CA ALA A 74 -0.48 12.31 0.55
C ALA A 74 -0.87 13.03 1.84
N TYR A 75 -0.29 12.61 2.96
CA TYR A 75 -0.53 13.21 4.27
C TYR A 75 0.54 14.24 4.60
N ARG A 76 1.80 13.90 4.36
CA ARG A 76 2.92 14.82 4.59
C ARG A 76 4.00 14.53 3.56
N TYR A 77 4.65 15.57 3.06
CA TYR A 77 5.77 15.43 2.13
C TYR A 77 6.81 16.51 2.41
N SER A 78 8.02 16.28 1.87
CA SER A 78 9.14 17.18 2.09
C SER A 78 8.82 18.60 1.64
N SER A 79 9.38 19.60 2.35
CA SER A 79 9.24 21.00 1.97
C SER A 79 9.87 21.32 0.61
N LEU A 80 10.71 20.42 0.08
CA LEU A 80 11.31 20.55 -1.25
C LEU A 80 10.33 20.18 -2.36
N ILE A 81 9.19 19.57 -2.02
CA ILE A 81 8.17 19.13 -2.97
C ILE A 81 6.97 20.04 -2.83
N LYS A 82 6.59 20.71 -3.92
CA LYS A 82 5.44 21.63 -3.90
C LYS A 82 4.10 20.88 -3.85
N LYS A 83 4.03 19.72 -4.47
CA LYS A 83 2.83 18.92 -4.51
C LYS A 83 3.20 17.46 -4.73
N MET A 84 2.57 16.56 -3.98
CA MET A 84 2.79 15.13 -4.10
C MET A 84 1.51 14.48 -4.62
N ASP A 85 1.64 13.65 -5.67
CA ASP A 85 0.53 12.85 -6.15
C ASP A 85 0.20 11.76 -5.13
N ASN A 86 -1.05 11.31 -5.16
CA ASN A 86 -1.49 10.21 -4.29
C ASN A 86 -0.89 8.88 -4.77
N LEU A 87 -0.83 7.91 -3.87
CA LEU A 87 -0.41 6.56 -4.24
C LEU A 87 -1.37 5.97 -5.27
N THR A 88 -0.85 5.15 -6.17
CA THR A 88 -1.67 4.46 -7.17
C THR A 88 -2.33 3.26 -6.50
N PRO A 89 -3.67 3.24 -6.38
CA PRO A 89 -4.35 2.11 -5.77
C PRO A 89 -4.34 0.89 -6.70
N ILE A 90 -4.32 -0.28 -6.09
CA ILE A 90 -4.46 -1.55 -6.80
C ILE A 90 -5.79 -2.15 -6.42
N GLU A 91 -6.62 -2.44 -7.43
CA GLU A 91 -7.91 -3.05 -7.20
C GLU A 91 -7.74 -4.49 -6.76
N LEU A 92 -8.45 -4.89 -5.71
CA LEU A 92 -8.41 -6.24 -5.16
C LEU A 92 -9.70 -6.98 -5.46
N LYS A 93 -9.56 -8.28 -5.69
CA LYS A 93 -10.69 -9.19 -5.83
C LYS A 93 -10.53 -10.30 -4.81
N ILE A 94 -11.58 -10.58 -4.06
CA ILE A 94 -11.59 -11.62 -3.03
C ILE A 94 -12.62 -12.65 -3.45
N ASP A 95 -12.23 -13.92 -3.54
CA ASP A 95 -13.14 -14.98 -3.95
C ASP A 95 -13.87 -15.62 -2.75
N LYS A 96 -14.69 -16.63 -3.04
CA LYS A 96 -15.47 -17.32 -2.01
C LYS A 96 -14.62 -18.06 -0.98
N ASN A 97 -13.37 -18.35 -1.30
CA ASN A 97 -12.43 -18.99 -0.40
C ASN A 97 -11.61 -17.98 0.40
N GLN A 98 -11.91 -16.69 0.24
CA GLN A 98 -11.19 -15.57 0.85
C GLN A 98 -9.76 -15.40 0.33
N ASP A 99 -9.47 -15.94 -0.85
CA ASP A 99 -8.22 -15.70 -1.53
C ASP A 99 -8.23 -14.31 -2.18
N ILE A 100 -7.13 -13.59 -2.04
CA ILE A 100 -7.00 -12.21 -2.49
C ILE A 100 -6.17 -12.15 -3.76
N TYR A 101 -6.68 -11.44 -4.77
CA TYR A 101 -6.01 -11.25 -6.05
C TYR A 101 -5.91 -9.78 -6.37
N ALA A 102 -4.80 -9.37 -7.03
CA ALA A 102 -4.70 -8.05 -7.62
C ALA A 102 -5.26 -8.09 -9.03
N VAL A 103 -6.11 -7.15 -9.35
CA VAL A 103 -6.76 -7.08 -10.66
C VAL A 103 -5.93 -6.30 -11.67
#